data_1a229d68def0748496b5af20f582c1b8
#
_entry.id   1a229d68def0748496b5af20f582c1b8
#
_cell.length_a   1.000
_cell.length_b   1.000
_cell.length_c   1.000
_cell.angle_alpha   90.00
_cell.angle_beta   90.00
_cell.angle_gamma   90.00
#
_symmetry.space_group_name_H-M   'P 1'
#
loop_
_entity.id
_entity.type
_entity.pdbx_description
1 polymer ?
#
loop_
_entity_poly.entity_id
_entity_poly.type
_entity_poly.pdbx_seq_one_letter_code
_entity_poly.pdbx_strand_id
1 'polypeptide(L)'
;MKFSVSSYSYSQLTSSGKYTEKGLIALAKEMGFDGIEFAEIHAPEGTDKKEYAKALKAEAEKHEIEIAAYCIGANLIYDTEKEIERLKGEIDVCEALGCKIMRHDATGGYSKEDKKKGLGFNNALPTIIMGYKAVTEYAKTKGIKTCIENHGFFAQDSSRVEAIINGVNDENFGALVDIGNFLCADEDPAVAVGNVAPYAVHVHAKDFHKKTGNEFVAPDGFFMTRGGNFLRGAIIGHGVVPVVQCLRILKNAGYNGYVTVEFEGMENAETGVKCGLNSLKKADELI
;
A
#
# COMPACT_ATOMS: atom_id res chain seq x y z
N MET A 1 13.12 5.28 12.24
CA MET A 1 11.76 5.11 11.68
C MET A 1 10.96 4.20 12.58
N LYS A 2 9.61 4.22 12.55
CA LYS A 2 8.75 3.20 13.17
C LYS A 2 8.47 2.08 12.16
N PHE A 3 8.25 0.85 12.62
CA PHE A 3 7.97 -0.28 11.75
C PHE A 3 6.57 -0.84 12.01
N SER A 4 5.81 -1.03 10.95
CA SER A 4 4.50 -1.69 10.98
C SER A 4 4.45 -2.86 10.00
N VAL A 5 3.38 -3.62 10.06
CA VAL A 5 3.10 -4.72 9.13
C VAL A 5 1.72 -4.57 8.55
N SER A 6 1.58 -4.76 7.24
CA SER A 6 0.28 -4.85 6.59
C SER A 6 -0.39 -6.18 6.88
N SER A 7 -1.67 -6.16 7.24
CA SER A 7 -2.48 -7.37 7.41
C SER A 7 -2.50 -8.25 6.16
N TYR A 8 -2.30 -7.65 4.99
CA TYR A 8 -2.14 -8.36 3.71
C TYR A 8 -0.99 -9.37 3.75
N SER A 9 0.12 -9.05 4.43
CA SER A 9 1.29 -9.94 4.58
C SER A 9 0.95 -11.26 5.29
N TYR A 10 -0.17 -11.31 5.98
CA TYR A 10 -0.66 -12.48 6.70
C TYR A 10 -1.82 -13.20 6.00
N SER A 11 -2.04 -12.92 4.71
CA SER A 11 -3.14 -13.53 3.93
C SER A 11 -3.15 -15.06 3.97
N GLN A 12 -1.98 -15.71 4.00
CA GLN A 12 -1.87 -17.16 4.19
C GLN A 12 -2.46 -17.62 5.53
N LEU A 13 -2.32 -16.83 6.58
CA LEU A 13 -2.78 -17.17 7.94
C LEU A 13 -4.28 -16.94 8.10
N THR A 14 -4.79 -15.84 7.54
CA THR A 14 -6.23 -15.54 7.58
C THR A 14 -7.02 -16.47 6.67
N SER A 15 -6.55 -16.75 5.46
CA SER A 15 -7.20 -17.66 4.51
C SER A 15 -7.24 -19.11 5.01
N SER A 16 -6.23 -19.53 5.79
CA SER A 16 -6.24 -20.85 6.43
C SER A 16 -7.09 -20.92 7.72
N GLY A 17 -7.64 -19.79 8.17
CA GLY A 17 -8.37 -19.70 9.45
C GLY A 17 -7.48 -19.80 10.70
N LYS A 18 -6.15 -19.77 10.55
CA LYS A 18 -5.23 -19.83 11.68
C LYS A 18 -5.32 -18.57 12.55
N TYR A 19 -5.54 -17.41 11.95
CA TYR A 19 -5.72 -16.13 12.63
C TYR A 19 -6.92 -15.37 12.09
N THR A 20 -7.59 -14.63 12.98
CA THR A 20 -8.53 -13.56 12.63
C THR A 20 -7.78 -12.22 12.56
N GLU A 21 -8.38 -11.17 11.99
CA GLU A 21 -7.79 -9.84 11.98
C GLU A 21 -7.44 -9.34 13.40
N LYS A 22 -8.26 -9.64 14.40
CA LYS A 22 -7.92 -9.39 15.82
C LYS A 22 -6.69 -10.16 16.29
N GLY A 23 -6.56 -11.40 15.88
CA GLY A 23 -5.38 -12.22 16.21
C GLY A 23 -4.09 -11.70 15.58
N LEU A 24 -4.17 -11.05 14.41
CA LEU A 24 -3.02 -10.44 13.75
C LEU A 24 -2.44 -9.27 14.56
N ILE A 25 -3.26 -8.54 15.32
CA ILE A 25 -2.81 -7.45 16.20
C ILE A 25 -1.83 -7.98 17.25
N ALA A 26 -2.23 -9.06 17.95
CA ALA A 26 -1.39 -9.71 18.94
C ALA A 26 -0.09 -10.26 18.31
N LEU A 27 -0.20 -10.92 17.15
CA LEU A 27 0.93 -11.47 16.42
C LEU A 27 1.92 -10.39 16.01
N ALA A 28 1.45 -9.24 15.48
CA ALA A 28 2.29 -8.11 15.11
C ALA A 28 3.08 -7.57 16.31
N LYS A 29 2.42 -7.41 17.46
CA LYS A 29 3.08 -7.00 18.71
C LYS A 29 4.12 -8.02 19.17
N GLU A 30 3.80 -9.31 19.16
CA GLU A 30 4.73 -10.39 19.52
C GLU A 30 5.96 -10.43 18.61
N MET A 31 5.78 -10.15 17.32
CA MET A 31 6.88 -10.03 16.37
C MET A 31 7.74 -8.79 16.59
N GLY A 32 7.30 -7.82 17.38
CA GLY A 32 8.05 -6.62 17.75
C GLY A 32 7.89 -5.48 16.74
N PHE A 33 6.72 -5.37 16.12
CA PHE A 33 6.28 -4.19 15.35
C PHE A 33 5.77 -3.08 16.28
N ASP A 34 5.93 -1.84 15.82
CA ASP A 34 5.38 -0.64 16.48
C ASP A 34 3.92 -0.40 16.09
N GLY A 35 3.50 -0.91 14.94
CA GLY A 35 2.16 -0.73 14.39
C GLY A 35 1.70 -1.89 13.50
N ILE A 36 0.40 -1.92 13.24
CA ILE A 36 -0.25 -2.75 12.23
C ILE A 36 -1.01 -1.85 11.26
N GLU A 37 -1.00 -2.20 9.98
CA GLU A 37 -1.84 -1.60 8.95
C GLU A 37 -2.91 -2.60 8.54
N PHE A 38 -4.12 -2.13 8.36
CA PHE A 38 -5.17 -2.97 7.80
C PHE A 38 -5.35 -2.71 6.30
N ALA A 39 -5.15 -3.77 5.49
CA ALA A 39 -5.66 -3.85 4.14
C ALA A 39 -7.09 -4.34 4.24
N GLU A 40 -8.05 -3.58 3.79
CA GLU A 40 -9.50 -3.79 3.88
C GLU A 40 -9.98 -4.74 5.00
N ILE A 41 -10.73 -4.24 5.96
CA ILE A 41 -11.26 -5.07 7.05
C ILE A 41 -12.56 -5.76 6.64
N HIS A 42 -12.75 -7.00 7.11
CA HIS A 42 -13.90 -7.84 6.81
C HIS A 42 -14.67 -8.14 8.09
N ALA A 43 -15.72 -7.36 8.33
CA ALA A 43 -16.58 -7.58 9.49
C ALA A 43 -17.27 -8.96 9.41
N PRO A 44 -17.37 -9.67 10.55
CA PRO A 44 -18.16 -10.90 10.61
C PRO A 44 -19.61 -10.66 10.17
N GLU A 45 -20.24 -11.71 9.64
CA GLU A 45 -21.65 -11.64 9.20
C GLU A 45 -22.57 -11.05 10.28
N GLY A 46 -23.41 -10.10 9.89
CA GLY A 46 -24.32 -9.41 10.78
C GLY A 46 -23.70 -8.30 11.64
N THR A 47 -22.40 -8.03 11.50
CA THR A 47 -21.70 -6.96 12.22
C THR A 47 -21.48 -5.76 11.32
N ASP A 48 -21.83 -4.56 11.79
CA ASP A 48 -21.52 -3.30 11.09
C ASP A 48 -20.00 -3.10 10.99
N LYS A 49 -19.51 -2.66 9.83
CA LYS A 49 -18.07 -2.50 9.56
C LYS A 49 -17.41 -1.48 10.49
N LYS A 50 -18.09 -0.40 10.86
CA LYS A 50 -17.56 0.62 11.79
C LYS A 50 -17.52 0.10 13.23
N GLU A 51 -18.52 -0.67 13.65
CA GLU A 51 -18.50 -1.32 14.97
C GLU A 51 -17.36 -2.35 15.06
N TYR A 52 -17.12 -3.08 13.97
CA TYR A 52 -15.97 -3.99 13.90
C TYR A 52 -14.64 -3.23 13.94
N ALA A 53 -14.54 -2.10 13.23
CA ALA A 53 -13.37 -1.22 13.28
C ALA A 53 -13.05 -0.72 14.70
N LYS A 54 -14.08 -0.31 15.46
CA LYS A 54 -13.94 0.05 16.89
C LYS A 54 -13.43 -1.11 17.73
N ALA A 55 -13.89 -2.33 17.45
CA ALA A 55 -13.43 -3.51 18.16
C ALA A 55 -11.96 -3.87 17.84
N LEU A 56 -11.50 -3.64 16.60
CA LEU A 56 -10.10 -3.76 16.20
C LEU A 56 -9.24 -2.69 16.89
N LYS A 57 -9.72 -1.44 16.95
CA LYS A 57 -9.06 -0.37 17.70
C LYS A 57 -8.88 -0.74 19.19
N ALA A 58 -9.94 -1.17 19.85
CA ALA A 58 -9.88 -1.58 21.25
C ALA A 58 -8.90 -2.74 21.48
N GLU A 59 -8.82 -3.69 20.55
CA GLU A 59 -7.84 -4.78 20.63
C GLU A 59 -6.41 -4.26 20.43
N ALA A 60 -6.19 -3.30 19.52
CA ALA A 60 -4.88 -2.67 19.32
C ALA A 60 -4.43 -1.88 20.58
N GLU A 61 -5.33 -1.13 21.20
CA GLU A 61 -5.08 -0.41 22.46
C GLU A 61 -4.71 -1.38 23.59
N LYS A 62 -5.41 -2.50 23.71
CA LYS A 62 -5.13 -3.54 24.72
C LYS A 62 -3.73 -4.15 24.55
N HIS A 63 -3.25 -4.29 23.33
CA HIS A 63 -1.91 -4.79 23.01
C HIS A 63 -0.85 -3.69 22.92
N GLU A 64 -1.20 -2.43 23.19
CA GLU A 64 -0.29 -1.27 23.09
C GLU A 64 0.44 -1.22 21.74
N ILE A 65 -0.31 -1.37 20.63
CA ILE A 65 0.17 -1.27 19.25
C ILE A 65 -0.67 -0.25 18.48
N GLU A 66 -0.06 0.58 17.65
CA GLU A 66 -0.78 1.60 16.87
C GLU A 66 -1.37 0.98 15.58
N ILE A 67 -2.53 1.46 15.13
CA ILE A 67 -3.02 1.21 13.77
C ILE A 67 -2.44 2.29 12.87
N ALA A 68 -1.45 1.90 12.05
CA ALA A 68 -0.62 2.83 11.29
C ALA A 68 -1.36 3.48 10.10
N ALA A 69 -2.15 2.69 9.37
CA ALA A 69 -2.92 3.12 8.21
C ALA A 69 -4.06 2.14 7.91
N TYR A 70 -4.98 2.59 7.05
CA TYR A 70 -6.03 1.78 6.46
C TYR A 70 -5.93 1.85 4.93
N CYS A 71 -5.77 0.71 4.26
CA CYS A 71 -5.54 0.62 2.82
C CYS A 71 -6.67 -0.14 2.14
N ILE A 72 -7.26 0.43 1.08
CA ILE A 72 -8.38 -0.20 0.35
C ILE A 72 -8.23 -0.07 -1.17
N GLY A 73 -8.86 -0.98 -1.89
CA GLY A 73 -9.02 -0.88 -3.33
C GLY A 73 -10.03 0.19 -3.74
N ALA A 74 -9.85 0.80 -4.92
CA ALA A 74 -10.79 1.74 -5.52
C ALA A 74 -10.73 1.75 -7.04
N ASN A 75 -11.79 2.25 -7.67
CA ASN A 75 -11.86 2.43 -9.11
C ASN A 75 -12.58 3.73 -9.49
N LEU A 76 -11.83 4.82 -9.55
CA LEU A 76 -12.37 6.17 -9.76
C LEU A 76 -12.77 6.48 -11.22
N ILE A 77 -12.53 5.59 -12.19
CA ILE A 77 -12.85 5.86 -13.60
C ILE A 77 -14.15 5.22 -14.08
N TYR A 78 -14.79 4.42 -13.23
CA TYR A 78 -16.08 3.83 -13.51
C TYR A 78 -17.03 4.13 -12.33
N ASP A 79 -18.25 4.58 -12.63
CA ASP A 79 -19.26 4.96 -11.61
C ASP A 79 -18.68 5.92 -10.54
N THR A 80 -17.94 6.91 -10.96
CA THR A 80 -17.09 7.77 -10.13
C THR A 80 -17.83 8.36 -8.92
N GLU A 81 -19.05 8.87 -9.10
CA GLU A 81 -19.83 9.46 -8.01
C GLU A 81 -20.17 8.42 -6.92
N LYS A 82 -20.57 7.23 -7.34
CA LYS A 82 -20.88 6.11 -6.43
C LYS A 82 -19.61 5.66 -5.68
N GLU A 83 -18.49 5.61 -6.37
CA GLU A 83 -17.21 5.23 -5.78
C GLU A 83 -16.72 6.27 -4.77
N ILE A 84 -16.89 7.56 -5.05
CA ILE A 84 -16.59 8.63 -4.09
C ILE A 84 -17.42 8.47 -2.80
N GLU A 85 -18.71 8.20 -2.91
CA GLU A 85 -19.58 7.99 -1.73
C GLU A 85 -19.16 6.73 -0.94
N ARG A 86 -18.78 5.65 -1.61
CA ARG A 86 -18.23 4.46 -0.95
C ARG A 86 -16.95 4.80 -0.19
N LEU A 87 -16.04 5.54 -0.82
CA LEU A 87 -14.77 5.94 -0.22
C LEU A 87 -14.94 6.88 0.99
N LYS A 88 -15.94 7.76 0.98
CA LYS A 88 -16.32 8.55 2.16
C LYS A 88 -16.77 7.64 3.32
N GLY A 89 -17.52 6.59 3.03
CA GLY A 89 -17.88 5.57 4.03
C GLY A 89 -16.63 4.86 4.60
N GLU A 90 -15.62 4.59 3.77
CA GLU A 90 -14.36 4.01 4.22
C GLU A 90 -13.50 5.00 5.04
N ILE A 91 -13.60 6.30 4.80
CA ILE A 91 -13.03 7.32 5.70
C ILE A 91 -13.66 7.23 7.10
N ASP A 92 -14.97 7.02 7.20
CA ASP A 92 -15.64 6.81 8.51
C ASP A 92 -15.16 5.51 9.20
N VAL A 93 -14.86 4.48 8.44
CA VAL A 93 -14.23 3.24 8.96
C VAL A 93 -12.82 3.50 9.47
N CYS A 94 -12.01 4.27 8.72
CA CYS A 94 -10.67 4.69 9.11
C CYS A 94 -10.70 5.52 10.42
N GLU A 95 -11.66 6.43 10.56
CA GLU A 95 -11.91 7.18 11.80
C GLU A 95 -12.22 6.23 12.97
N ALA A 96 -13.10 5.25 12.75
CA ALA A 96 -13.48 4.25 13.75
C ALA A 96 -12.29 3.35 14.17
N LEU A 97 -11.40 3.00 13.24
CA LEU A 97 -10.13 2.32 13.51
C LEU A 97 -9.17 3.20 14.34
N GLY A 98 -9.36 4.51 14.35
CA GLY A 98 -8.48 5.46 15.04
C GLY A 98 -7.18 5.77 14.31
N CYS A 99 -6.99 5.32 13.08
CA CYS A 99 -5.84 5.67 12.27
C CYS A 99 -6.01 7.03 11.57
N LYS A 100 -4.91 7.62 11.12
CA LYS A 100 -4.86 8.97 10.57
C LYS A 100 -4.50 9.02 9.09
N ILE A 101 -4.29 7.88 8.48
CA ILE A 101 -3.91 7.75 7.08
C ILE A 101 -4.84 6.73 6.43
N MET A 102 -5.47 7.11 5.32
CA MET A 102 -6.18 6.19 4.45
C MET A 102 -5.60 6.25 3.04
N ARG A 103 -5.14 5.09 2.59
CA ARG A 103 -4.74 4.88 1.20
C ARG A 103 -5.89 4.25 0.43
N HIS A 104 -6.14 4.74 -0.78
CA HIS A 104 -6.97 4.01 -1.73
C HIS A 104 -6.37 4.03 -3.13
N ASP A 105 -6.70 2.99 -3.93
CA ASP A 105 -6.27 2.94 -5.32
C ASP A 105 -6.90 4.05 -6.15
N ALA A 106 -6.27 4.36 -7.29
CA ALA A 106 -6.88 5.21 -8.31
C ALA A 106 -7.85 4.40 -9.17
N THR A 107 -7.34 3.33 -9.78
CA THR A 107 -8.06 2.42 -10.69
C THR A 107 -7.13 1.32 -11.18
N GLY A 108 -7.69 0.17 -11.56
CA GLY A 108 -7.00 -0.86 -12.35
C GLY A 108 -6.85 -0.50 -13.83
N GLY A 109 -7.39 0.65 -14.27
CA GLY A 109 -7.33 1.14 -15.64
C GLY A 109 -8.50 0.72 -16.51
N TYR A 110 -8.46 1.16 -17.75
CA TYR A 110 -9.49 0.87 -18.74
C TYR A 110 -9.51 -0.59 -19.19
N SER A 111 -10.68 -1.06 -19.58
CA SER A 111 -10.89 -2.36 -20.21
C SER A 111 -10.05 -2.50 -21.51
N LYS A 112 -9.87 -3.73 -21.98
CA LYS A 112 -9.19 -3.97 -23.27
C LYS A 112 -9.92 -3.30 -24.43
N GLU A 113 -11.26 -3.27 -24.39
CA GLU A 113 -12.13 -2.65 -25.38
C GLU A 113 -11.96 -1.13 -25.38
N ASP A 114 -11.89 -0.51 -24.22
CA ASP A 114 -11.72 0.94 -24.11
C ASP A 114 -10.32 1.38 -24.52
N LYS A 115 -9.29 0.58 -24.20
CA LYS A 115 -7.93 0.82 -24.69
C LYS A 115 -7.85 0.80 -26.22
N LYS A 116 -8.60 -0.09 -26.88
CA LYS A 116 -8.69 -0.11 -28.37
C LYS A 116 -9.35 1.13 -28.94
N LYS A 117 -10.17 1.85 -28.17
CA LYS A 117 -10.76 3.16 -28.55
C LYS A 117 -9.81 4.33 -28.28
N GLY A 118 -8.59 4.08 -27.82
CA GLY A 118 -7.58 5.08 -27.54
C GLY A 118 -7.62 5.65 -26.12
N LEU A 119 -8.39 5.07 -25.20
CA LEU A 119 -8.43 5.51 -23.81
C LEU A 119 -7.19 5.04 -23.04
N GLY A 120 -6.56 5.97 -22.34
CA GLY A 120 -5.35 5.73 -21.56
C GLY A 120 -5.24 6.62 -20.33
N PHE A 121 -4.05 6.70 -19.75
CA PHE A 121 -3.83 7.44 -18.50
C PHE A 121 -4.28 8.91 -18.58
N ASN A 122 -3.93 9.61 -19.66
CA ASN A 122 -4.27 11.02 -19.81
C ASN A 122 -5.78 11.28 -19.90
N ASN A 123 -6.55 10.30 -20.41
CA ASN A 123 -8.01 10.38 -20.44
C ASN A 123 -8.63 10.15 -19.05
N ALA A 124 -8.02 9.28 -18.23
CA ALA A 124 -8.46 8.98 -16.87
C ALA A 124 -8.08 10.06 -15.86
N LEU A 125 -6.94 10.73 -16.07
CA LEU A 125 -6.33 11.64 -15.10
C LEU A 125 -7.27 12.71 -14.54
N PRO A 126 -8.07 13.44 -15.34
CA PRO A 126 -9.00 14.44 -14.80
C PRO A 126 -10.04 13.84 -13.83
N THR A 127 -10.58 12.67 -14.16
CA THR A 127 -11.57 11.96 -13.32
C THR A 127 -10.94 11.44 -12.04
N ILE A 128 -9.74 10.88 -12.11
CA ILE A 128 -8.97 10.43 -10.95
C ILE A 128 -8.70 11.61 -10.00
N ILE A 129 -8.24 12.75 -10.53
CA ILE A 129 -7.98 13.96 -9.74
C ILE A 129 -9.25 14.45 -9.05
N MET A 130 -10.38 14.50 -9.78
CA MET A 130 -11.67 14.89 -9.23
C MET A 130 -12.08 13.97 -8.06
N GLY A 131 -11.96 12.66 -8.25
CA GLY A 131 -12.28 11.67 -7.22
C GLY A 131 -11.42 11.83 -5.96
N TYR A 132 -10.09 11.93 -6.11
CA TYR A 132 -9.20 12.18 -4.97
C TYR A 132 -9.51 13.47 -4.25
N LYS A 133 -9.75 14.58 -4.97
CA LYS A 133 -10.16 15.86 -4.35
C LYS A 133 -11.40 15.71 -3.48
N ALA A 134 -12.44 15.07 -3.99
CA ALA A 134 -13.69 14.91 -3.27
C ALA A 134 -13.53 14.05 -1.99
N VAL A 135 -12.74 12.97 -2.07
CA VAL A 135 -12.46 12.10 -0.91
C VAL A 135 -11.55 12.82 0.10
N THR A 136 -10.52 13.53 -0.36
CA THR A 136 -9.60 14.30 0.49
C THR A 136 -10.32 15.40 1.26
N GLU A 137 -11.21 16.15 0.61
CA GLU A 137 -12.02 17.17 1.28
C GLU A 137 -12.89 16.59 2.40
N TYR A 138 -13.50 15.43 2.19
CA TYR A 138 -14.23 14.75 3.24
C TYR A 138 -13.30 14.27 4.37
N ALA A 139 -12.17 13.68 4.02
CA ALA A 139 -11.20 13.17 4.99
C ALA A 139 -10.64 14.27 5.92
N LYS A 140 -10.46 15.50 5.42
CA LYS A 140 -10.06 16.65 6.24
C LYS A 140 -11.03 16.89 7.38
N THR A 141 -12.34 16.72 7.18
CA THR A 141 -13.35 16.91 8.23
C THR A 141 -13.20 15.92 9.37
N LYS A 142 -12.49 14.82 9.13
CA LYS A 142 -12.19 13.73 10.08
C LYS A 142 -10.75 13.76 10.60
N GLY A 143 -9.94 14.72 10.14
CA GLY A 143 -8.52 14.78 10.48
C GLY A 143 -7.73 13.56 9.97
N ILE A 144 -8.12 13.03 8.81
CA ILE A 144 -7.49 11.90 8.13
C ILE A 144 -6.81 12.40 6.88
N LYS A 145 -5.54 12.02 6.67
CA LYS A 145 -4.78 12.26 5.46
C LYS A 145 -5.04 11.13 4.47
N THR A 146 -5.26 11.47 3.20
CA THR A 146 -5.43 10.48 2.13
C THR A 146 -4.17 10.38 1.28
N CYS A 147 -3.98 9.25 0.63
CA CYS A 147 -2.85 9.04 -0.27
C CYS A 147 -3.16 8.05 -1.39
N ILE A 148 -2.42 8.22 -2.50
CA ILE A 148 -2.32 7.24 -3.58
C ILE A 148 -1.11 6.34 -3.33
N GLU A 149 -1.19 5.08 -3.74
CA GLU A 149 -0.04 4.20 -3.86
C GLU A 149 0.32 3.97 -5.33
N ASN A 150 1.60 3.76 -5.60
CA ASN A 150 2.10 3.23 -6.86
C ASN A 150 1.73 1.74 -7.00
N HIS A 151 0.45 1.47 -7.34
CA HIS A 151 -0.15 0.14 -7.34
C HIS A 151 -1.07 -0.09 -8.55
N GLY A 152 -1.35 -1.37 -8.90
CA GLY A 152 -2.37 -1.77 -9.86
C GLY A 152 -2.00 -1.58 -11.33
N PHE A 153 -0.73 -1.46 -11.69
CA PHE A 153 -0.20 -1.32 -13.06
C PHE A 153 -0.62 -0.04 -13.82
N PHE A 154 -1.73 0.60 -13.47
CA PHE A 154 -2.22 1.77 -14.20
C PHE A 154 -1.61 3.08 -13.67
N ALA A 155 -1.63 3.32 -12.37
CA ALA A 155 -0.98 4.44 -11.71
C ALA A 155 0.26 3.96 -10.92
N GLN A 156 1.16 3.26 -11.59
CA GLN A 156 2.24 2.50 -10.97
C GLN A 156 3.58 3.23 -11.02
N ASP A 157 3.90 3.87 -12.15
CA ASP A 157 5.16 4.58 -12.31
C ASP A 157 5.14 5.95 -11.60
N SER A 158 6.33 6.39 -11.18
CA SER A 158 6.49 7.61 -10.38
C SER A 158 5.92 8.85 -11.07
N SER A 159 6.05 8.95 -12.39
CA SER A 159 5.54 10.07 -13.17
C SER A 159 4.02 10.18 -13.14
N ARG A 160 3.31 9.05 -13.16
CA ARG A 160 1.83 9.04 -13.05
C ARG A 160 1.36 9.35 -11.64
N VAL A 161 2.05 8.81 -10.64
CA VAL A 161 1.78 9.12 -9.23
C VAL A 161 1.95 10.62 -8.97
N GLU A 162 3.08 11.19 -9.41
CA GLU A 162 3.34 12.62 -9.26
C GLU A 162 2.32 13.49 -10.02
N ALA A 163 1.93 13.11 -11.25
CA ALA A 163 0.91 13.84 -12.01
C ALA A 163 -0.45 13.88 -11.28
N ILE A 164 -0.85 12.78 -10.62
CA ILE A 164 -2.07 12.74 -9.81
C ILE A 164 -1.92 13.65 -8.59
N ILE A 165 -0.83 13.56 -7.84
CA ILE A 165 -0.58 14.36 -6.64
C ILE A 165 -0.60 15.86 -6.98
N ASN A 166 0.12 16.26 -8.01
CA ASN A 166 0.17 17.65 -8.48
C ASN A 166 -1.19 18.14 -8.99
N GLY A 167 -1.98 17.26 -9.60
CA GLY A 167 -3.33 17.58 -10.04
C GLY A 167 -4.32 17.74 -8.89
N VAL A 168 -4.20 16.93 -7.83
CA VAL A 168 -4.99 17.10 -6.59
C VAL A 168 -4.57 18.38 -5.87
N ASN A 169 -3.27 18.62 -5.74
CA ASN A 169 -2.67 19.84 -5.18
C ASN A 169 -3.28 20.22 -3.83
N ASP A 170 -3.18 19.31 -2.87
CA ASP A 170 -3.74 19.47 -1.52
C ASP A 170 -2.76 18.92 -0.48
N GLU A 171 -2.47 19.68 0.57
CA GLU A 171 -1.54 19.28 1.64
C GLU A 171 -2.00 18.05 2.44
N ASN A 172 -3.31 17.75 2.40
CA ASN A 172 -3.89 16.58 3.04
C ASN A 172 -3.89 15.33 2.14
N PHE A 173 -3.27 15.43 0.96
CA PHE A 173 -3.10 14.33 0.01
C PHE A 173 -1.61 14.11 -0.31
N GLY A 174 -1.18 12.85 -0.38
CA GLY A 174 0.21 12.51 -0.69
C GLY A 174 0.37 11.11 -1.27
N ALA A 175 1.57 10.54 -1.10
CA ALA A 175 1.91 9.21 -1.57
C ALA A 175 2.04 8.22 -0.41
N LEU A 176 1.44 7.05 -0.54
CA LEU A 176 1.99 5.84 0.03
C LEU A 176 3.05 5.33 -0.95
N VAL A 177 4.30 5.37 -0.56
CA VAL A 177 5.42 4.95 -1.40
C VAL A 177 5.75 3.49 -1.13
N ASP A 178 5.32 2.59 -2.03
CA ASP A 178 5.82 1.21 -2.02
C ASP A 178 7.14 1.16 -2.79
N ILE A 179 8.23 0.86 -2.10
CA ILE A 179 9.58 0.87 -2.71
C ILE A 179 9.82 -0.27 -3.70
N GLY A 180 9.01 -1.34 -3.67
CA GLY A 180 9.13 -2.49 -4.57
C GLY A 180 8.22 -2.41 -5.79
N ASN A 181 7.03 -1.86 -5.65
CA ASN A 181 5.99 -1.85 -6.69
C ASN A 181 6.40 -1.11 -7.98
N PHE A 182 7.39 -0.22 -7.95
CA PHE A 182 7.93 0.41 -9.15
C PHE A 182 8.48 -0.61 -10.15
N LEU A 183 8.99 -1.75 -9.67
CA LEU A 183 9.43 -2.84 -10.54
C LEU A 183 8.31 -3.43 -11.40
N CYS A 184 7.04 -3.35 -10.95
CA CYS A 184 5.89 -3.80 -11.75
C CYS A 184 5.69 -2.96 -13.03
N ALA A 185 6.14 -1.69 -13.00
CA ALA A 185 6.18 -0.79 -14.16
C ALA A 185 7.54 -0.81 -14.88
N ASP A 186 8.48 -1.69 -14.46
CA ASP A 186 9.86 -1.77 -14.92
C ASP A 186 10.67 -0.47 -14.67
N GLU A 187 10.28 0.32 -13.68
CA GLU A 187 11.01 1.51 -13.26
C GLU A 187 12.05 1.15 -12.19
N ASP A 188 13.20 1.83 -12.21
CA ASP A 188 14.22 1.67 -11.16
C ASP A 188 13.69 2.20 -9.82
N PRO A 189 13.63 1.37 -8.76
CA PRO A 189 13.04 1.77 -7.49
C PRO A 189 13.71 2.99 -6.84
N ALA A 190 15.05 3.12 -6.92
CA ALA A 190 15.76 4.24 -6.29
C ALA A 190 15.47 5.55 -7.01
N VAL A 191 15.40 5.53 -8.35
CA VAL A 191 15.01 6.69 -9.16
C VAL A 191 13.57 7.09 -8.86
N ALA A 192 12.65 6.12 -8.89
CA ALA A 192 11.24 6.35 -8.67
C ALA A 192 10.94 6.88 -7.27
N VAL A 193 11.55 6.27 -6.23
CA VAL A 193 11.44 6.77 -4.85
C VAL A 193 11.98 8.20 -4.75
N GLY A 194 13.10 8.53 -5.45
CA GLY A 194 13.63 9.89 -5.50
C GLY A 194 12.60 10.91 -5.99
N ASN A 195 11.81 10.55 -7.00
CA ASN A 195 10.78 11.42 -7.56
C ASN A 195 9.61 11.65 -6.60
N VAL A 196 9.15 10.62 -5.88
CA VAL A 196 7.93 10.69 -5.06
C VAL A 196 8.18 10.89 -3.56
N ALA A 197 9.40 10.75 -3.08
CA ALA A 197 9.74 10.90 -1.67
C ALA A 197 9.28 12.23 -1.04
N PRO A 198 9.29 13.38 -1.74
CA PRO A 198 8.78 14.65 -1.18
C PRO A 198 7.30 14.61 -0.81
N TYR A 199 6.54 13.69 -1.38
CA TYR A 199 5.10 13.54 -1.17
C TYR A 199 4.74 12.40 -0.21
N ALA A 200 5.74 11.68 0.35
CA ALA A 200 5.52 10.49 1.15
C ALA A 200 4.78 10.79 2.45
N VAL A 201 3.65 10.15 2.68
CA VAL A 201 2.88 10.17 3.93
C VAL A 201 2.86 8.80 4.61
N HIS A 202 3.10 7.74 3.85
CA HIS A 202 3.26 6.38 4.33
C HIS A 202 4.21 5.61 3.42
N VAL A 203 4.82 4.52 3.89
CA VAL A 203 5.79 3.74 3.12
C VAL A 203 5.52 2.25 3.27
N HIS A 204 5.45 1.54 2.13
CA HIS A 204 5.54 0.09 2.10
C HIS A 204 6.94 -0.35 1.72
N ALA A 205 7.48 -1.28 2.47
CA ALA A 205 8.66 -2.04 2.13
C ALA A 205 8.24 -3.40 1.58
N LYS A 206 8.44 -3.57 0.29
CA LYS A 206 8.20 -4.78 -0.48
C LYS A 206 9.45 -5.13 -1.26
N ASP A 207 9.72 -6.40 -1.47
CA ASP A 207 10.85 -6.85 -2.25
C ASP A 207 10.44 -7.96 -3.24
N PHE A 208 11.18 -8.09 -4.33
CA PHE A 208 10.89 -9.03 -5.40
C PHE A 208 12.16 -9.74 -5.87
N HIS A 209 12.01 -11.04 -6.18
CA HIS A 209 12.88 -11.73 -7.11
C HIS A 209 12.51 -11.33 -8.53
N LYS A 210 13.50 -11.02 -9.37
CA LYS A 210 13.28 -10.59 -10.76
C LYS A 210 13.97 -11.53 -11.74
N LYS A 211 13.27 -11.86 -12.84
CA LYS A 211 13.82 -12.51 -14.01
C LYS A 211 13.53 -11.67 -15.25
N THR A 212 14.41 -11.76 -16.24
CA THR A 212 14.22 -11.02 -17.50
C THR A 212 13.15 -11.66 -18.37
N GLY A 213 12.53 -10.87 -19.27
CA GLY A 213 11.55 -11.35 -20.23
C GLY A 213 12.11 -12.31 -21.31
N ASN A 214 13.42 -12.62 -21.27
CA ASN A 214 14.04 -13.59 -22.16
C ASN A 214 13.85 -15.06 -21.72
N GLU A 215 13.22 -15.29 -20.58
CA GLU A 215 12.85 -16.65 -20.16
C GLU A 215 11.80 -17.24 -21.11
N PHE A 216 11.95 -18.52 -21.48
CA PHE A 216 11.02 -19.19 -22.40
C PHE A 216 9.60 -19.33 -21.84
N VAL A 217 9.48 -19.48 -20.53
CA VAL A 217 8.22 -19.64 -19.79
C VAL A 217 8.33 -18.86 -18.50
N ALA A 218 7.25 -18.22 -18.09
CA ALA A 218 7.17 -17.64 -16.75
C ALA A 218 7.36 -18.77 -15.72
N PRO A 219 8.33 -18.68 -14.80
CA PRO A 219 8.46 -19.67 -13.74
C PRO A 219 7.22 -19.66 -12.82
N ASP A 220 6.91 -20.79 -12.20
CA ASP A 220 5.80 -20.87 -11.25
C ASP A 220 5.94 -19.84 -10.13
N GLY A 221 4.83 -19.19 -9.78
CA GLY A 221 4.77 -18.16 -8.75
C GLY A 221 5.28 -16.78 -9.20
N PHE A 222 5.71 -16.61 -10.44
CA PHE A 222 6.07 -15.31 -11.01
C PHE A 222 4.92 -14.73 -11.82
N PHE A 223 4.76 -13.41 -11.74
CA PHE A 223 3.85 -12.64 -12.58
C PHE A 223 4.63 -11.73 -13.53
N MET A 224 3.98 -11.27 -14.60
CA MET A 224 4.61 -10.45 -15.63
C MET A 224 4.48 -8.97 -15.31
N THR A 225 5.56 -8.21 -15.45
CA THR A 225 5.60 -6.75 -15.38
C THR A 225 5.01 -6.11 -16.63
N ARG A 226 4.89 -4.76 -16.62
CA ARG A 226 4.44 -3.98 -17.79
C ARG A 226 5.34 -4.19 -19.02
N GLY A 227 6.65 -4.27 -18.85
CA GLY A 227 7.64 -4.45 -19.91
C GLY A 227 7.96 -5.90 -20.23
N GLY A 228 7.27 -6.87 -19.61
CA GLY A 228 7.44 -8.30 -19.90
C GLY A 228 8.54 -9.00 -19.11
N ASN A 229 9.11 -8.38 -18.06
CA ASN A 229 9.92 -9.08 -17.08
C ASN A 229 9.04 -9.90 -16.13
N PHE A 230 9.64 -10.73 -15.29
CA PHE A 230 8.92 -11.53 -14.33
C PHE A 230 9.35 -11.20 -12.90
N LEU A 231 8.37 -11.03 -12.02
CA LEU A 231 8.56 -10.78 -10.59
C LEU A 231 7.87 -11.82 -9.75
N ARG A 232 8.46 -12.13 -8.62
CA ARG A 232 7.86 -12.93 -7.53
C ARG A 232 8.17 -12.23 -6.21
N GLY A 233 7.20 -12.11 -5.32
CA GLY A 233 7.42 -11.58 -3.98
C GLY A 233 8.58 -12.26 -3.27
N ALA A 234 9.37 -11.50 -2.54
CA ALA A 234 10.53 -11.94 -1.78
C ALA A 234 10.48 -11.41 -0.34
N ILE A 235 11.20 -12.06 0.55
CA ILE A 235 11.51 -11.50 1.87
C ILE A 235 12.32 -10.23 1.67
N ILE A 236 11.98 -9.15 2.36
CA ILE A 236 12.68 -7.87 2.27
C ILE A 236 14.19 -8.06 2.53
N GLY A 237 15.02 -7.61 1.59
CA GLY A 237 16.46 -7.79 1.58
C GLY A 237 16.94 -9.07 0.91
N HIS A 238 16.05 -9.94 0.42
CA HIS A 238 16.41 -11.16 -0.34
C HIS A 238 16.19 -10.99 -1.85
N GLY A 239 15.51 -9.93 -2.26
CA GLY A 239 15.21 -9.63 -3.65
C GLY A 239 16.19 -8.65 -4.28
N VAL A 240 15.67 -7.89 -5.25
CA VAL A 240 16.47 -6.94 -6.05
C VAL A 240 16.18 -5.47 -5.71
N VAL A 241 15.24 -5.19 -4.82
CA VAL A 241 14.93 -3.80 -4.42
C VAL A 241 16.07 -3.25 -3.58
N PRO A 242 16.63 -2.06 -3.90
CA PRO A 242 17.70 -1.43 -3.14
C PRO A 242 17.17 -0.78 -1.85
N VAL A 243 16.71 -1.62 -0.90
CA VAL A 243 15.97 -1.20 0.30
C VAL A 243 16.69 -0.10 1.08
N VAL A 244 17.97 -0.29 1.39
CA VAL A 244 18.77 0.70 2.15
C VAL A 244 18.83 2.04 1.42
N GLN A 245 19.01 2.01 0.09
CA GLN A 245 19.07 3.23 -0.72
C GLN A 245 17.71 3.95 -0.73
N CYS A 246 16.63 3.23 -0.92
CA CYS A 246 15.27 3.79 -0.91
C CYS A 246 14.93 4.42 0.45
N LEU A 247 15.22 3.74 1.56
CA LEU A 247 14.98 4.27 2.90
C LEU A 247 15.83 5.53 3.18
N ARG A 248 17.08 5.55 2.71
CA ARG A 248 17.96 6.74 2.82
C ARG A 248 17.39 7.92 2.04
N ILE A 249 16.87 7.70 0.83
CA ILE A 249 16.24 8.76 0.02
C ILE A 249 15.03 9.32 0.75
N LEU A 250 14.13 8.47 1.28
CA LEU A 250 12.96 8.87 2.05
C LEU A 250 13.35 9.67 3.30
N LYS A 251 14.34 9.20 4.06
CA LYS A 251 14.85 9.90 5.26
C LYS A 251 15.43 11.27 4.91
N ASN A 252 16.21 11.38 3.82
CA ASN A 252 16.76 12.64 3.35
C ASN A 252 15.69 13.62 2.85
N ALA A 253 14.57 13.12 2.36
CA ALA A 253 13.39 13.92 2.02
C ALA A 253 12.57 14.36 3.25
N GLY A 254 12.96 13.96 4.46
CA GLY A 254 12.31 14.32 5.71
C GLY A 254 11.25 13.33 6.19
N TYR A 255 11.08 12.18 5.53
CA TYR A 255 10.13 11.18 5.98
C TYR A 255 10.53 10.55 7.32
N ASN A 256 9.63 10.56 8.29
CA ASN A 256 9.84 10.02 9.64
C ASN A 256 8.61 9.22 10.14
N GLY A 257 7.82 8.68 9.23
CA GLY A 257 6.63 7.89 9.54
C GLY A 257 6.91 6.39 9.70
N TYR A 258 5.86 5.61 9.47
CA TYR A 258 5.94 4.15 9.46
C TYR A 258 6.52 3.62 8.15
N VAL A 259 7.39 2.62 8.26
CA VAL A 259 7.76 1.72 7.16
C VAL A 259 7.07 0.40 7.41
N THR A 260 6.09 0.08 6.59
CA THR A 260 5.23 -1.10 6.72
C THR A 260 5.80 -2.26 5.91
N VAL A 261 6.01 -3.39 6.55
CA VAL A 261 6.32 -4.64 5.84
C VAL A 261 5.10 -5.08 5.04
N GLU A 262 5.24 -5.18 3.72
CA GLU A 262 4.26 -5.79 2.85
C GLU A 262 4.88 -7.00 2.14
N PHE A 263 4.67 -8.18 2.73
CA PHE A 263 5.22 -9.45 2.25
C PHE A 263 4.19 -10.19 1.39
N GLU A 264 4.59 -10.59 0.20
CA GLU A 264 3.77 -11.39 -0.72
C GLU A 264 4.56 -12.56 -1.35
N GLY A 265 5.59 -13.03 -0.64
CA GLY A 265 6.39 -14.18 -1.07
C GLY A 265 5.67 -15.51 -0.93
N MET A 266 6.27 -16.56 -1.48
CA MET A 266 5.78 -17.94 -1.38
C MET A 266 6.19 -18.63 -0.08
N GLU A 267 7.12 -18.04 0.65
CA GLU A 267 7.62 -18.53 1.92
C GLU A 267 6.52 -18.44 3.00
N ASN A 268 6.69 -19.17 4.10
CA ASN A 268 5.78 -19.07 5.24
C ASN A 268 5.66 -17.62 5.71
N ALA A 269 4.44 -17.10 5.85
CA ALA A 269 4.18 -15.69 6.13
C ALA A 269 4.81 -15.22 7.46
N GLU A 270 4.74 -16.02 8.52
CA GLU A 270 5.32 -15.64 9.82
C GLU A 270 6.84 -15.51 9.72
N THR A 271 7.49 -16.43 9.01
CA THR A 271 8.94 -16.39 8.75
C THR A 271 9.30 -15.22 7.86
N GLY A 272 8.58 -15.03 6.75
CA GLY A 272 8.85 -13.97 5.78
C GLY A 272 8.71 -12.58 6.38
N VAL A 273 7.65 -12.33 7.12
CA VAL A 273 7.38 -11.06 7.82
C VAL A 273 8.43 -10.79 8.90
N LYS A 274 8.77 -11.80 9.72
CA LYS A 274 9.78 -11.64 10.79
C LYS A 274 11.17 -11.35 10.23
N CYS A 275 11.58 -12.06 9.19
CA CYS A 275 12.85 -11.81 8.50
C CYS A 275 12.87 -10.43 7.84
N GLY A 276 11.75 -10.01 7.22
CA GLY A 276 11.59 -8.68 6.64
C GLY A 276 11.76 -7.56 7.68
N LEU A 277 11.12 -7.68 8.85
CA LEU A 277 11.31 -6.73 9.96
C LEU A 277 12.77 -6.64 10.40
N ASN A 278 13.44 -7.78 10.53
CA ASN A 278 14.85 -7.80 10.94
C ASN A 278 15.75 -7.13 9.88
N SER A 279 15.45 -7.32 8.59
CA SER A 279 16.16 -6.64 7.50
C SER A 279 15.95 -5.12 7.53
N LEU A 280 14.72 -4.66 7.79
CA LEU A 280 14.42 -3.23 7.91
C LEU A 280 15.10 -2.58 9.11
N LYS A 281 15.13 -3.23 10.27
CA LYS A 281 15.84 -2.73 11.45
C LYS A 281 17.34 -2.56 11.17
N LYS A 282 17.96 -3.53 10.50
CA LYS A 282 19.37 -3.42 10.07
C LYS A 282 19.57 -2.32 9.03
N ALA A 283 18.64 -2.16 8.09
CA ALA A 283 18.71 -1.09 7.09
C ALA A 283 18.62 0.31 7.74
N ASP A 284 17.75 0.48 8.75
CA ASP A 284 17.62 1.75 9.50
C ASP A 284 18.87 2.12 10.28
N GLU A 285 19.64 1.13 10.77
CA GLU A 285 20.94 1.35 11.42
C GLU A 285 22.03 1.87 10.46
N LEU A 286 21.85 1.69 9.14
CA LEU A 286 22.81 2.06 8.09
C LEU A 286 22.53 3.42 7.45
N ILE A 287 21.45 4.12 7.82
CA ILE A 287 21.01 5.35 7.17
C ILE A 287 20.93 6.57 8.12
#